data_23a10bc3a6e15926758333090caf61e7
#
_entry.id   23a10bc3a6e15926758333090caf61e7
#
_cell.length_a   1.000
_cell.length_b   1.000
_cell.length_c   1.000
_cell.angle_alpha   90.00
_cell.angle_beta   90.00
_cell.angle_gamma   90.00
#
_symmetry.space_group_name_H-M   'P 1'
#
loop_
_entity.id
_entity.type
_entity.pdbx_description
1 polymer ?
#
loop_
_entity_poly.entity_id
_entity_poly.type
_entity_poly.pdbx_seq_one_letter_code
_entity_poly.pdbx_strand_id
1 'polypeptide(L)'
;MKEKESLFMHTTFIALIALVLLTGCGRRGRQGSYNDSTAVVQVPIEQLMLPDTAFASADAVKYVVENTDSVATPLRDLDDRYDDSCRVMTFRKNLMRNADFGGRVQGTPTTIEVAWEFSTDRDTTHTSHGVWGGGTGWTGQPLYAKWTDEEMQAFRSSGALTADFGREELFVASLCGKGYFINFETGKLSRQKLDLGNVIKGTPSLDPDFMNLYVGQGVARKGGAMGCEAFDLLKHQRTFYFGPDPKAWRNWSAFDSSPVVVGGYLFWPGENGTLYKYERRQGELRRVSVMRYRVRGVAPGIESCLCVYRNYGYFGDNHGNIICVNLNTMRPVWYYDNHDDSDGTVVCCEEDGVPYVYTACEVDRQGEEGICYFVKLNGLNGTRVWERQIPCKRVELTGKSLDGGMYSTPLLGLGDCTDLVFVNLCRNGADHVMGQLMALSTADGTIRYAVNYKEFAWSSPIPFLNENNELFVLACDAAGNVRLVQGKTGKVVCQTCMGSNFESSPIAVGNTAVVGCRGGKIYKFVIK
;
A
#
# COMPACT_ATOMS: atom_id res chain seq x y z
N MET A 1 -5.28 -56.40 -22.47
CA MET A 1 -6.60 -55.81 -22.65
C MET A 1 -6.98 -55.15 -21.34
N LYS A 2 -6.43 -53.97 -21.09
CA LYS A 2 -6.76 -53.02 -19.97
C LYS A 2 -5.77 -51.85 -20.06
N GLU A 3 -5.93 -51.00 -21.03
CA GLU A 3 -5.28 -49.71 -21.19
C GLU A 3 -6.02 -48.97 -22.30
N LYS A 4 -7.12 -48.31 -21.95
CA LYS A 4 -7.81 -47.33 -22.80
C LYS A 4 -9.09 -46.84 -22.11
N GLU A 5 -8.99 -46.28 -20.88
CA GLU A 5 -10.06 -45.47 -20.28
C GLU A 5 -9.49 -44.53 -19.25
N SER A 6 -8.64 -43.60 -19.63
CA SER A 6 -8.17 -42.51 -18.78
C SER A 6 -7.77 -41.25 -19.55
N LEU A 7 -8.35 -41.01 -20.71
CA LEU A 7 -7.97 -39.85 -21.53
C LEU A 7 -9.19 -39.06 -22.04
N PHE A 8 -10.32 -39.09 -21.35
CA PHE A 8 -11.53 -38.40 -21.84
C PHE A 8 -12.20 -37.46 -20.80
N MET A 9 -11.55 -37.18 -19.67
CA MET A 9 -12.13 -36.30 -18.63
C MET A 9 -11.34 -35.02 -18.33
N HIS A 10 -10.32 -34.68 -19.14
CA HIS A 10 -9.52 -33.45 -18.93
C HIS A 10 -9.69 -32.39 -20.01
N THR A 11 -10.54 -32.59 -21.03
CA THR A 11 -10.69 -31.64 -22.14
C THR A 11 -11.98 -30.81 -22.12
N THR A 12 -12.85 -30.96 -21.13
CA THR A 12 -14.13 -30.26 -21.08
C THR A 12 -14.17 -29.08 -20.09
N PHE A 13 -13.08 -28.80 -19.38
CA PHE A 13 -13.04 -27.71 -18.38
C PHE A 13 -12.33 -26.42 -18.83
N ILE A 14 -11.70 -26.43 -20.01
CA ILE A 14 -10.92 -25.26 -20.50
C ILE A 14 -11.71 -24.37 -21.49
N ALA A 15 -12.88 -24.79 -21.94
CA ALA A 15 -13.64 -24.06 -22.97
C ALA A 15 -14.66 -23.04 -22.44
N LEU A 16 -14.81 -22.85 -21.13
CA LEU A 16 -15.85 -21.94 -20.57
C LEU A 16 -15.30 -20.65 -19.94
N ILE A 17 -13.98 -20.44 -19.91
CA ILE A 17 -13.36 -19.25 -19.27
C ILE A 17 -12.99 -18.15 -20.27
N ALA A 18 -13.04 -18.40 -21.57
CA ALA A 18 -12.55 -17.47 -22.59
C ALA A 18 -13.59 -16.45 -23.12
N LEU A 19 -14.80 -16.32 -22.52
CA LEU A 19 -15.87 -15.47 -23.08
C LEU A 19 -16.32 -14.31 -22.19
N VAL A 20 -15.58 -13.91 -21.17
CA VAL A 20 -16.01 -12.82 -20.23
C VAL A 20 -15.10 -11.57 -20.23
N LEU A 21 -14.10 -11.49 -21.11
CA LEU A 21 -13.12 -10.38 -21.08
C LEU A 21 -13.21 -9.39 -22.25
N LEU A 22 -14.41 -9.07 -22.74
CA LEU A 22 -14.56 -7.95 -23.68
C LEU A 22 -15.90 -7.24 -23.43
N THR A 23 -15.94 -6.28 -22.53
CA THR A 23 -16.72 -5.01 -22.67
C THR A 23 -16.63 -4.20 -21.39
N GLY A 24 -15.92 -3.12 -21.41
CA GLY A 24 -15.85 -2.15 -20.33
C GLY A 24 -15.22 -0.84 -20.76
N CYS A 25 -15.75 -0.18 -21.81
CA CYS A 25 -15.49 1.23 -22.06
C CYS A 25 -16.80 1.92 -22.49
N GLY A 26 -17.53 2.45 -21.53
CA GLY A 26 -18.80 3.15 -21.76
C GLY A 26 -18.59 4.65 -22.00
N ARG A 27 -18.74 5.10 -23.26
CA ARG A 27 -19.01 6.52 -23.59
C ARG A 27 -20.49 6.81 -23.41
N ARG A 28 -20.84 7.80 -22.59
CA ARG A 28 -22.17 8.42 -22.57
C ARG A 28 -22.39 9.29 -23.81
N GLY A 29 -23.49 9.04 -24.53
CA GLY A 29 -24.04 9.97 -25.51
C GLY A 29 -25.05 9.34 -26.44
N ARG A 30 -26.33 9.77 -26.29
CA ARG A 30 -27.50 9.70 -27.16
C ARG A 30 -28.45 8.52 -27.05
N GLN A 31 -29.70 8.89 -26.64
CA GLN A 31 -30.91 8.08 -26.70
C GLN A 31 -31.14 7.51 -28.10
N GLY A 32 -31.28 6.22 -28.16
CA GLY A 32 -31.85 5.47 -29.25
C GLY A 32 -32.36 4.16 -28.67
N SER A 33 -33.67 3.95 -28.67
CA SER A 33 -34.33 2.75 -28.21
C SER A 33 -33.90 1.55 -29.04
N TYR A 34 -33.08 0.68 -28.44
CA TYR A 34 -32.95 -0.70 -28.87
C TYR A 34 -33.07 -1.57 -27.62
N ASN A 35 -34.14 -2.38 -27.59
CA ASN A 35 -34.29 -3.46 -26.63
C ASN A 35 -33.21 -4.53 -26.95
N ASP A 36 -32.09 -4.47 -26.23
CA ASP A 36 -31.17 -5.58 -26.16
C ASP A 36 -31.00 -5.94 -24.67
N SER A 37 -31.87 -6.85 -24.22
CA SER A 37 -31.83 -7.43 -22.89
C SER A 37 -30.80 -8.57 -22.90
N THR A 38 -29.52 -8.26 -23.01
CA THR A 38 -28.48 -9.14 -22.55
C THR A 38 -28.47 -9.05 -21.02
N ALA A 39 -29.21 -9.92 -20.35
CA ALA A 39 -29.12 -10.09 -18.91
C ALA A 39 -27.67 -10.38 -18.58
N VAL A 40 -27.00 -9.44 -17.89
CA VAL A 40 -25.70 -9.67 -17.28
C VAL A 40 -25.89 -10.80 -16.28
N VAL A 41 -25.45 -12.01 -16.61
CA VAL A 41 -25.48 -13.16 -15.71
C VAL A 41 -24.52 -12.81 -14.56
N GLN A 42 -25.05 -12.39 -13.42
CA GLN A 42 -24.25 -12.21 -12.23
C GLN A 42 -23.76 -13.58 -11.76
N VAL A 43 -22.45 -13.79 -11.86
CA VAL A 43 -21.81 -14.98 -11.31
C VAL A 43 -21.89 -14.90 -9.79
N PRO A 44 -22.44 -15.93 -9.09
CA PRO A 44 -22.48 -15.94 -7.64
C PRO A 44 -21.09 -15.76 -7.03
N ILE A 45 -21.00 -14.98 -5.94
CA ILE A 45 -19.71 -14.67 -5.29
C ILE A 45 -18.93 -15.93 -4.88
N GLU A 46 -19.65 -16.99 -4.50
CA GLU A 46 -19.06 -18.29 -4.11
C GLU A 46 -18.26 -18.93 -5.24
N GLN A 47 -18.62 -18.68 -6.50
CA GLN A 47 -17.89 -19.19 -7.67
C GLN A 47 -16.65 -18.35 -8.01
N LEU A 48 -16.59 -17.12 -7.52
CA LEU A 48 -15.46 -16.22 -7.70
C LEU A 48 -14.43 -16.32 -6.56
N MET A 49 -14.82 -16.87 -5.41
CA MET A 49 -13.94 -17.03 -4.28
C MET A 49 -12.89 -18.11 -4.52
N LEU A 50 -11.68 -17.81 -4.12
CA LEU A 50 -10.60 -18.79 -4.06
C LEU A 50 -10.84 -19.76 -2.89
N PRO A 51 -10.43 -21.03 -3.01
CA PRO A 51 -10.75 -22.05 -2.04
C PRO A 51 -10.06 -21.85 -0.69
N ASP A 52 -10.71 -22.30 0.37
CA ASP A 52 -10.11 -22.45 1.69
C ASP A 52 -9.37 -23.80 1.72
N THR A 53 -8.15 -23.81 1.20
CA THR A 53 -7.34 -25.03 1.10
C THR A 53 -6.76 -25.42 2.46
N ALA A 54 -6.49 -26.72 2.65
CA ALA A 54 -5.75 -27.19 3.82
C ALA A 54 -4.37 -26.50 3.86
N PHE A 55 -4.10 -25.83 4.97
CA PHE A 55 -2.88 -25.05 5.15
C PHE A 55 -1.63 -25.96 5.16
N ALA A 56 -0.84 -25.91 4.09
CA ALA A 56 0.31 -26.79 3.88
C ALA A 56 1.46 -26.59 4.90
N SER A 57 1.51 -25.44 5.57
CA SER A 57 2.58 -25.07 6.51
C SER A 57 2.12 -25.06 7.98
N ALA A 58 1.14 -25.88 8.34
CA ALA A 58 0.55 -25.91 9.69
C ALA A 58 1.56 -26.21 10.83
N ASP A 59 2.68 -26.85 10.53
CA ASP A 59 3.74 -27.08 11.52
C ASP A 59 4.54 -25.81 11.82
N ALA A 60 4.75 -24.95 10.83
CA ALA A 60 5.48 -23.70 10.99
C ALA A 60 4.62 -22.59 11.59
N VAL A 61 3.34 -22.48 11.16
CA VAL A 61 2.44 -21.42 11.57
C VAL A 61 1.33 -21.95 12.47
N LYS A 62 1.27 -21.42 13.68
CA LYS A 62 0.15 -21.64 14.62
C LYS A 62 -0.74 -20.38 14.60
N TYR A 63 -2.04 -20.56 14.52
CA TYR A 63 -2.98 -19.44 14.49
C TYR A 63 -4.27 -19.73 15.26
N VAL A 64 -4.97 -18.67 15.62
CA VAL A 64 -6.31 -18.71 16.22
C VAL A 64 -7.19 -17.69 15.50
N VAL A 65 -8.39 -18.10 15.14
CA VAL A 65 -9.43 -17.20 14.62
C VAL A 65 -10.53 -17.09 15.67
N GLU A 66 -10.83 -15.86 16.10
CA GLU A 66 -11.94 -15.58 17.02
C GLU A 66 -13.00 -14.73 16.29
N ASN A 67 -14.25 -15.21 16.27
CA ASN A 67 -15.41 -14.45 15.77
C ASN A 67 -16.20 -13.92 16.97
N THR A 68 -16.60 -12.65 16.92
CA THR A 68 -17.30 -12.00 18.03
C THR A 68 -18.68 -12.62 18.28
N ASP A 69 -19.42 -12.97 17.23
CA ASP A 69 -20.83 -13.43 17.31
C ASP A 69 -20.97 -14.94 17.09
N SER A 70 -19.90 -15.72 17.24
CA SER A 70 -19.87 -17.18 16.97
C SER A 70 -20.28 -17.59 15.54
N VAL A 71 -20.59 -16.62 14.69
CA VAL A 71 -20.99 -16.81 13.29
C VAL A 71 -19.91 -16.23 12.40
N ALA A 72 -19.51 -16.97 11.37
CA ALA A 72 -18.64 -16.44 10.33
C ALA A 72 -19.32 -15.24 9.63
N THR A 73 -18.54 -14.20 9.39
CA THR A 73 -19.01 -13.01 8.66
C THR A 73 -18.39 -13.04 7.24
N PRO A 74 -19.04 -13.71 6.27
CA PRO A 74 -18.50 -13.85 4.93
C PRO A 74 -18.42 -12.51 4.23
N LEU A 75 -17.47 -12.40 3.28
CA LEU A 75 -17.39 -11.25 2.39
C LEU A 75 -18.67 -11.11 1.58
N ARG A 76 -19.11 -9.89 1.31
CA ARG A 76 -20.38 -9.59 0.62
C ARG A 76 -20.19 -9.41 -0.88
N ASP A 77 -18.98 -9.01 -1.28
CA ASP A 77 -18.55 -8.83 -2.67
C ASP A 77 -17.02 -8.99 -2.77
N LEU A 78 -16.46 -8.91 -3.97
CA LEU A 78 -15.03 -8.95 -4.24
C LEU A 78 -14.57 -7.72 -5.04
N ASP A 79 -15.38 -6.69 -5.11
CA ASP A 79 -15.11 -5.48 -5.86
C ASP A 79 -13.99 -4.66 -5.20
N ASP A 80 -13.08 -4.15 -6.01
CA ASP A 80 -12.10 -3.17 -5.55
C ASP A 80 -12.73 -1.78 -5.49
N ARG A 81 -13.21 -1.42 -4.31
CA ARG A 81 -13.85 -0.13 -4.05
C ARG A 81 -12.89 1.05 -4.07
N TYR A 82 -11.58 0.79 -4.12
CA TYR A 82 -10.54 1.81 -4.21
C TYR A 82 -10.12 2.10 -5.65
N ASP A 83 -10.55 1.31 -6.64
CA ASP A 83 -10.27 1.57 -8.05
C ASP A 83 -11.12 2.73 -8.60
N ASP A 84 -10.85 3.92 -8.07
CA ASP A 84 -11.49 5.19 -8.42
C ASP A 84 -10.47 6.09 -9.11
N SER A 85 -10.77 6.53 -10.33
CA SER A 85 -9.88 7.41 -11.11
C SER A 85 -9.70 8.81 -10.51
N CYS A 86 -10.64 9.22 -9.65
CA CYS A 86 -10.68 10.56 -9.04
C CYS A 86 -10.13 10.61 -7.61
N ARG A 87 -9.65 9.46 -7.05
CA ARG A 87 -9.27 9.38 -5.64
C ARG A 87 -8.06 8.48 -5.44
N VAL A 88 -7.29 8.79 -4.39
CA VAL A 88 -6.27 7.93 -3.79
C VAL A 88 -6.64 7.80 -2.32
N MET A 89 -7.41 6.76 -1.97
CA MET A 89 -8.06 6.61 -0.67
C MET A 89 -7.33 5.68 0.29
N THR A 90 -6.33 4.94 -0.18
CA THR A 90 -5.51 4.01 0.61
C THR A 90 -4.10 3.95 0.05
N PHE A 91 -3.17 3.31 0.77
CA PHE A 91 -1.81 3.12 0.30
C PHE A 91 -1.77 2.41 -1.05
N ARG A 92 -1.01 2.96 -2.03
CA ARG A 92 -0.89 2.45 -3.41
C ARG A 92 -2.22 2.37 -4.17
N LYS A 93 -3.24 3.12 -3.75
CA LYS A 93 -4.51 3.41 -4.43
C LYS A 93 -5.50 2.24 -4.53
N ASN A 94 -5.13 1.00 -4.86
CA ASN A 94 -6.02 -0.14 -5.04
C ASN A 94 -5.68 -1.33 -4.12
N LEU A 95 -6.50 -2.36 -4.13
CA LEU A 95 -6.33 -3.56 -3.30
C LEU A 95 -5.09 -4.37 -3.67
N MET A 96 -4.74 -4.49 -4.95
CA MET A 96 -3.54 -5.21 -5.40
C MET A 96 -2.24 -4.39 -5.25
N ARG A 97 -2.31 -3.14 -4.79
CA ARG A 97 -1.16 -2.23 -4.58
C ARG A 97 -0.38 -1.89 -5.85
N ASN A 98 -0.96 -2.13 -7.03
CA ASN A 98 -0.34 -1.99 -8.34
C ASN A 98 -0.98 -0.91 -9.23
N ALA A 99 -1.82 -0.02 -8.67
CA ALA A 99 -2.62 0.91 -9.45
C ALA A 99 -1.79 1.92 -10.26
N ASP A 100 -2.32 2.29 -11.41
CA ASP A 100 -2.02 3.55 -12.06
C ASP A 100 -2.63 4.71 -11.23
N PHE A 101 -1.77 5.58 -10.69
CA PHE A 101 -2.21 6.76 -9.94
C PHE A 101 -2.88 7.82 -10.81
N GLY A 102 -2.84 7.68 -12.13
CA GLY A 102 -3.30 8.69 -13.07
C GLY A 102 -2.25 9.77 -13.36
N GLY A 103 -0.98 9.47 -13.10
CA GLY A 103 0.14 10.31 -13.49
C GLY A 103 0.24 10.43 -15.03
N ARG A 104 0.13 11.66 -15.57
CA ARG A 104 0.15 11.91 -17.02
C ARG A 104 1.04 13.09 -17.34
N VAL A 105 1.90 12.92 -18.33
CA VAL A 105 2.83 13.94 -18.83
C VAL A 105 2.73 14.05 -20.35
N GLN A 106 3.28 15.11 -20.93
CA GLN A 106 3.36 15.28 -22.38
C GLN A 106 4.80 15.07 -22.86
N GLY A 107 4.99 14.30 -23.89
CA GLY A 107 6.31 13.98 -24.46
C GLY A 107 7.25 13.38 -23.41
N THR A 108 8.54 13.72 -23.53
CA THR A 108 9.57 13.43 -22.53
C THR A 108 9.69 14.61 -21.57
N PRO A 109 9.40 14.43 -20.27
CA PRO A 109 9.48 15.53 -19.31
C PRO A 109 10.91 16.09 -19.18
N THR A 110 10.99 17.40 -18.97
CA THR A 110 12.27 18.13 -18.90
C THR A 110 12.49 18.83 -17.56
N THR A 111 11.42 19.11 -16.80
CA THR A 111 11.51 19.82 -15.52
C THR A 111 10.57 19.24 -14.47
N ILE A 112 10.96 19.40 -13.21
CA ILE A 112 10.15 19.17 -12.02
C ILE A 112 10.16 20.46 -11.22
N GLU A 113 9.02 21.16 -11.13
CA GLU A 113 8.90 22.46 -10.47
C GLU A 113 8.01 22.37 -9.23
N VAL A 114 8.33 23.12 -8.17
CA VAL A 114 7.48 23.22 -6.98
C VAL A 114 6.29 24.12 -7.28
N ALA A 115 5.07 23.57 -7.25
CA ALA A 115 3.84 24.37 -7.38
C ALA A 115 3.50 25.08 -6.07
N TRP A 116 3.61 24.35 -4.96
CA TRP A 116 3.48 24.88 -3.60
C TRP A 116 4.16 23.97 -2.58
N GLU A 117 4.45 24.54 -1.41
CA GLU A 117 4.88 23.83 -0.22
C GLU A 117 3.97 24.12 0.97
N PHE A 118 3.73 23.12 1.81
CA PHE A 118 2.99 23.23 3.06
C PHE A 118 3.89 22.82 4.22
N SER A 119 3.94 23.62 5.29
CA SER A 119 4.71 23.30 6.49
C SER A 119 3.82 22.64 7.56
N THR A 120 4.23 21.46 8.02
CA THR A 120 3.57 20.80 9.15
C THR A 120 3.97 21.46 10.48
N ASP A 121 3.22 21.20 11.54
CA ASP A 121 3.67 21.48 12.90
C ASP A 121 4.90 20.61 13.23
N ARG A 122 5.57 20.94 14.33
CA ARG A 122 6.70 20.17 14.87
C ARG A 122 6.40 19.77 16.30
N ASP A 123 6.76 18.54 16.63
CA ASP A 123 6.73 18.02 17.99
C ASP A 123 8.15 17.64 18.41
N THR A 124 8.62 18.22 19.51
CA THR A 124 9.94 17.95 20.09
C THR A 124 9.89 16.98 21.26
N THR A 125 8.72 16.36 21.51
CA THR A 125 8.57 15.36 22.56
C THR A 125 9.45 14.15 22.29
N HIS A 126 10.23 13.74 23.30
CA HIS A 126 11.00 12.51 23.25
C HIS A 126 10.08 11.29 23.42
N THR A 127 10.13 10.39 22.46
CA THR A 127 9.53 9.06 22.53
C THR A 127 10.58 8.01 22.92
N SER A 128 10.19 6.74 23.04
CA SER A 128 11.14 5.61 23.20
C SER A 128 12.10 5.48 22.01
N HIS A 129 11.74 6.03 20.85
CA HIS A 129 12.51 5.97 19.59
C HIS A 129 13.08 7.35 19.19
N GLY A 130 13.23 8.27 20.16
CA GLY A 130 13.77 9.61 19.93
C GLY A 130 12.72 10.65 19.57
N VAL A 131 13.17 11.77 18.99
CA VAL A 131 12.31 12.89 18.55
C VAL A 131 11.96 12.71 17.08
N TRP A 132 10.67 12.73 16.76
CA TRP A 132 10.17 12.54 15.40
C TRP A 132 9.99 13.85 14.62
N GLY A 133 9.84 14.97 15.32
CA GLY A 133 9.73 16.31 14.72
C GLY A 133 8.39 16.54 14.04
N GLY A 134 8.41 16.73 12.73
CA GLY A 134 7.24 16.95 11.87
C GLY A 134 7.46 16.35 10.48
N GLY A 135 6.62 16.74 9.52
CA GLY A 135 6.63 16.17 8.18
C GLY A 135 6.05 14.77 8.12
N THR A 136 6.48 14.01 7.14
CA THR A 136 6.07 12.62 6.91
C THR A 136 7.30 11.73 6.73
N GLY A 137 7.15 10.44 6.97
CA GLY A 137 8.22 9.46 6.81
C GLY A 137 7.70 8.05 6.82
N TRP A 138 8.62 7.09 6.88
CA TRP A 138 8.32 5.66 6.99
C TRP A 138 7.38 5.14 5.91
N THR A 139 7.68 5.47 4.65
CA THR A 139 6.93 5.07 3.44
C THR A 139 5.47 5.51 3.33
N GLY A 140 4.88 6.12 4.37
CA GLY A 140 3.52 6.66 4.31
C GLY A 140 3.31 7.63 3.14
N GLN A 141 2.11 7.69 2.60
CA GLN A 141 1.78 8.57 1.47
C GLN A 141 0.60 9.49 1.78
N PRO A 142 0.44 10.63 1.06
CA PRO A 142 -0.78 11.43 1.07
C PRO A 142 -1.98 10.64 0.51
N LEU A 143 -3.19 10.97 0.99
CA LEU A 143 -4.43 10.61 0.32
C LEU A 143 -4.90 11.79 -0.52
N TYR A 144 -5.68 11.51 -1.57
CA TYR A 144 -6.28 12.52 -2.42
C TYR A 144 -7.74 12.18 -2.70
N ALA A 145 -8.61 13.16 -2.63
CA ALA A 145 -10.01 13.03 -3.00
C ALA A 145 -10.49 14.22 -3.83
N LYS A 146 -11.25 13.92 -4.87
CA LYS A 146 -12.07 14.88 -5.60
C LYS A 146 -13.51 14.66 -5.21
N TRP A 147 -14.06 15.56 -4.40
CA TRP A 147 -15.38 15.45 -3.81
C TRP A 147 -16.48 15.74 -4.83
N THR A 148 -17.59 14.99 -4.75
CA THR A 148 -18.82 15.30 -5.51
C THR A 148 -19.55 16.53 -4.93
N ASP A 149 -20.54 17.06 -5.62
CA ASP A 149 -21.34 18.19 -5.12
C ASP A 149 -22.13 17.82 -3.87
N GLU A 150 -22.62 16.58 -3.79
CA GLU A 150 -23.33 16.04 -2.64
C GLU A 150 -22.42 15.92 -1.42
N GLU A 151 -21.20 15.42 -1.61
CA GLU A 151 -20.18 15.31 -0.56
C GLU A 151 -19.75 16.70 -0.06
N MET A 152 -19.50 17.62 -0.98
CA MET A 152 -19.19 19.02 -0.67
C MET A 152 -20.31 19.68 0.17
N GLN A 153 -21.57 19.41 -0.19
CA GLN A 153 -22.71 19.92 0.58
C GLN A 153 -22.80 19.29 1.96
N ALA A 154 -22.55 17.97 2.08
CA ALA A 154 -22.57 17.27 3.36
C ALA A 154 -21.50 17.80 4.32
N PHE A 155 -20.29 18.11 3.84
CA PHE A 155 -19.23 18.66 4.68
C PHE A 155 -19.52 20.06 5.22
N ARG A 156 -20.33 20.88 4.56
CA ARG A 156 -20.66 22.25 5.02
C ARG A 156 -21.33 22.30 6.38
N SER A 157 -21.94 21.20 6.80
CA SER A 157 -22.56 21.09 8.15
C SER A 157 -21.56 20.83 9.28
N SER A 158 -20.30 20.47 8.96
CA SER A 158 -19.32 20.05 9.97
C SER A 158 -18.79 21.18 10.86
N GLY A 159 -18.86 22.45 10.41
CA GLY A 159 -18.27 23.59 11.10
C GLY A 159 -16.74 23.62 11.12
N ALA A 160 -16.07 22.63 10.51
CA ALA A 160 -14.60 22.49 10.54
C ALA A 160 -13.90 23.08 9.30
N LEU A 161 -14.66 23.59 8.32
CA LEU A 161 -14.13 24.09 7.05
C LEU A 161 -13.44 25.43 7.21
N THR A 162 -12.38 25.66 6.46
CA THR A 162 -11.75 26.96 6.30
C THR A 162 -12.26 27.68 5.04
N ALA A 163 -11.83 28.93 4.82
CA ALA A 163 -12.13 29.70 3.60
C ALA A 163 -11.51 29.05 2.34
N ASP A 164 -10.46 28.24 2.50
CA ASP A 164 -9.77 27.55 1.39
C ASP A 164 -10.33 26.14 1.13
N PHE A 165 -11.48 25.76 1.71
CA PHE A 165 -12.13 24.48 1.40
C PHE A 165 -12.52 24.41 -0.08
N GLY A 166 -12.06 23.34 -0.75
CA GLY A 166 -12.25 23.17 -2.19
C GLY A 166 -12.63 21.74 -2.56
N ARG A 167 -12.96 21.53 -3.82
CA ARG A 167 -13.38 20.24 -4.37
C ARG A 167 -12.28 19.17 -4.31
N GLU A 168 -11.04 19.57 -4.48
CA GLU A 168 -9.89 18.68 -4.48
C GLU A 168 -9.09 18.86 -3.21
N GLU A 169 -8.91 17.78 -2.47
CA GLU A 169 -8.36 17.81 -1.12
C GLU A 169 -7.35 16.69 -0.92
N LEU A 170 -6.25 17.02 -0.24
CA LEU A 170 -5.30 16.05 0.27
C LEU A 170 -5.56 15.81 1.76
N PHE A 171 -5.34 14.58 2.20
CA PHE A 171 -5.16 14.30 3.62
C PHE A 171 -3.74 13.76 3.86
N VAL A 172 -3.04 14.35 4.84
CA VAL A 172 -1.69 13.97 5.21
C VAL A 172 -1.62 13.79 6.72
N ALA A 173 -1.28 12.59 7.17
CA ALA A 173 -0.94 12.33 8.56
C ALA A 173 0.56 12.53 8.78
N SER A 174 0.94 13.08 9.92
CA SER A 174 2.30 13.55 10.17
C SER A 174 2.95 12.88 11.37
N LEU A 175 4.27 12.86 11.35
CA LEU A 175 5.11 12.42 12.46
C LEU A 175 4.94 13.27 13.74
N CYS A 176 4.37 14.48 13.63
CA CYS A 176 4.00 15.28 14.81
C CYS A 176 2.61 14.94 15.40
N GLY A 177 1.98 13.84 14.96
CA GLY A 177 0.67 13.41 15.47
C GLY A 177 -0.49 14.34 15.09
N LYS A 178 -0.41 14.98 13.95
CA LYS A 178 -1.46 15.83 13.38
C LYS A 178 -1.87 15.32 12.01
N GLY A 179 -3.17 15.45 11.69
CA GLY A 179 -3.73 15.23 10.37
C GLY A 179 -4.09 16.56 9.69
N TYR A 180 -3.67 16.73 8.45
CA TYR A 180 -3.85 17.96 7.68
C TYR A 180 -4.73 17.68 6.47
N PHE A 181 -5.80 18.46 6.34
CA PHE A 181 -6.57 18.56 5.12
C PHE A 181 -6.06 19.78 4.34
N ILE A 182 -5.56 19.55 3.14
CA ILE A 182 -4.90 20.58 2.33
C ILE A 182 -5.65 20.72 1.00
N ASN A 183 -6.04 21.92 0.66
CA ASN A 183 -6.58 22.21 -0.67
C ASN A 183 -5.53 21.91 -1.72
N PHE A 184 -5.86 21.03 -2.67
CA PHE A 184 -4.91 20.52 -3.66
C PHE A 184 -4.41 21.61 -4.63
N GLU A 185 -5.21 22.63 -4.91
CA GLU A 185 -4.83 23.72 -5.80
C GLU A 185 -3.94 24.75 -5.10
N THR A 186 -4.33 25.17 -3.89
CA THR A 186 -3.69 26.32 -3.21
C THR A 186 -2.61 25.94 -2.22
N GLY A 187 -2.53 24.67 -1.79
CA GLY A 187 -1.59 24.23 -0.76
C GLY A 187 -1.92 24.73 0.66
N LYS A 188 -3.11 25.31 0.89
CA LYS A 188 -3.54 25.81 2.20
C LYS A 188 -4.46 24.83 2.92
N LEU A 189 -4.57 24.96 4.23
CA LEU A 189 -5.52 24.18 5.02
C LEU A 189 -6.96 24.40 4.53
N SER A 190 -7.64 23.31 4.17
CA SER A 190 -9.05 23.31 3.77
C SER A 190 -10.00 23.04 4.94
N ARG A 191 -9.50 22.39 5.98
CA ARG A 191 -10.23 22.08 7.23
C ARG A 191 -9.34 22.32 8.45
N GLN A 192 -9.96 22.37 9.64
CA GLN A 192 -9.23 22.31 10.89
C GLN A 192 -8.39 21.03 10.95
N LYS A 193 -7.21 21.11 11.58
CA LYS A 193 -6.31 19.97 11.78
C LYS A 193 -6.98 18.94 12.70
N LEU A 194 -6.76 17.65 12.42
CA LEU A 194 -7.08 16.59 13.39
C LEU A 194 -5.92 16.40 14.37
N ASP A 195 -6.25 16.18 15.63
CA ASP A 195 -5.28 15.70 16.63
C ASP A 195 -5.31 14.17 16.63
N LEU A 196 -4.23 13.56 16.15
CA LEU A 196 -4.04 12.12 16.06
C LEU A 196 -3.28 11.56 17.28
N GLY A 197 -2.91 12.43 18.21
CA GLY A 197 -2.28 12.08 19.49
C GLY A 197 -0.84 11.61 19.39
N ASN A 198 -0.55 10.56 18.63
CA ASN A 198 0.76 9.91 18.52
C ASN A 198 1.41 10.13 17.15
N VAL A 199 2.68 9.69 17.01
CA VAL A 199 3.41 9.70 15.72
C VAL A 199 2.68 8.81 14.72
N ILE A 200 2.44 9.31 13.51
CA ILE A 200 1.85 8.54 12.41
C ILE A 200 2.96 8.25 11.40
N LYS A 201 3.26 6.98 11.20
CA LYS A 201 4.24 6.48 10.22
C LYS A 201 3.55 5.98 8.93
N GLY A 202 2.50 5.20 9.10
CA GLY A 202 1.77 4.57 8.01
C GLY A 202 0.82 5.51 7.25
N THR A 203 0.25 4.99 6.18
CA THR A 203 -0.75 5.71 5.38
C THR A 203 -2.14 5.52 5.98
N PRO A 204 -2.89 6.58 6.27
CA PRO A 204 -4.32 6.50 6.58
C PRO A 204 -5.14 5.88 5.44
N SER A 205 -6.41 5.61 5.68
CA SER A 205 -7.33 5.20 4.62
C SER A 205 -8.66 5.93 4.74
N LEU A 206 -9.16 6.45 3.62
CA LEU A 206 -10.54 6.91 3.49
C LEU A 206 -11.44 5.70 3.23
N ASP A 207 -12.61 5.70 3.81
CA ASP A 207 -13.62 4.68 3.51
C ASP A 207 -14.23 4.95 2.12
N PRO A 208 -14.31 3.96 1.22
CA PRO A 208 -14.83 4.17 -0.12
C PRO A 208 -16.36 4.38 -0.17
N ASP A 209 -17.10 3.99 0.88
CA ASP A 209 -18.56 4.05 0.91
C ASP A 209 -19.10 5.04 1.96
N PHE A 210 -18.29 5.38 2.96
CA PHE A 210 -18.66 6.27 4.06
C PHE A 210 -17.66 7.42 4.19
N MET A 211 -18.07 8.53 4.79
CA MET A 211 -17.17 9.65 5.10
C MET A 211 -16.39 9.37 6.39
N ASN A 212 -15.69 8.24 6.43
CA ASN A 212 -14.79 7.85 7.52
C ASN A 212 -13.32 7.94 7.09
N LEU A 213 -12.47 8.29 8.04
CA LEU A 213 -11.03 8.24 7.90
C LEU A 213 -10.47 7.31 8.98
N TYR A 214 -9.60 6.39 8.58
CA TYR A 214 -8.94 5.42 9.45
C TYR A 214 -7.46 5.76 9.57
N VAL A 215 -6.94 5.84 10.81
CA VAL A 215 -5.55 6.24 11.09
C VAL A 215 -4.94 5.29 12.11
N GLY A 216 -3.82 4.67 11.77
CA GLY A 216 -3.00 3.89 12.68
C GLY A 216 -1.87 4.73 13.28
N GLN A 217 -1.51 4.46 14.52
CA GLN A 217 -0.45 5.15 15.27
C GLN A 217 0.79 4.27 15.35
N GLY A 218 1.96 4.81 15.03
CA GLY A 218 3.20 4.05 14.93
C GLY A 218 4.11 4.12 16.16
N VAL A 219 4.18 5.28 16.85
CA VAL A 219 5.00 5.44 18.04
C VAL A 219 4.25 6.27 19.09
N ALA A 220 4.19 5.74 20.31
CA ALA A 220 3.55 6.45 21.42
C ALA A 220 4.38 7.66 21.87
N ARG A 221 3.73 8.78 22.12
CA ARG A 221 4.30 9.87 22.91
C ARG A 221 4.49 9.41 24.35
N LYS A 222 5.37 10.10 25.08
CA LYS A 222 5.77 9.74 26.45
C LYS A 222 4.54 9.47 27.34
N GLY A 223 4.47 8.24 27.89
CA GLY A 223 3.41 7.83 28.81
C GLY A 223 2.05 7.55 28.16
N GLY A 224 1.93 7.63 26.82
CA GLY A 224 0.70 7.36 26.09
C GLY A 224 0.59 5.91 25.62
N ALA A 225 -0.65 5.46 25.40
CA ALA A 225 -0.93 4.25 24.62
C ALA A 225 -1.02 4.63 23.14
N MET A 226 -0.64 3.73 22.24
CA MET A 226 -0.88 3.84 20.80
C MET A 226 -1.88 2.79 20.34
N GLY A 227 -2.46 2.99 19.18
CA GLY A 227 -3.49 2.13 18.64
C GLY A 227 -3.95 2.59 17.26
N CYS A 228 -5.21 2.33 16.96
CA CYS A 228 -5.84 2.78 15.73
C CYS A 228 -7.14 3.57 16.01
N GLU A 229 -7.46 4.48 15.11
CA GLU A 229 -8.53 5.46 15.27
C GLU A 229 -9.40 5.53 14.02
N ALA A 230 -10.70 5.83 14.20
CA ALA A 230 -11.56 6.24 13.11
C ALA A 230 -12.18 7.62 13.41
N PHE A 231 -12.30 8.42 12.37
CA PHE A 231 -12.90 9.74 12.39
C PHE A 231 -14.11 9.78 11.46
N ASP A 232 -15.22 10.34 11.95
CA ASP A 232 -16.36 10.74 11.13
C ASP A 232 -16.04 12.12 10.51
N LEU A 233 -15.81 12.17 9.21
CA LEU A 233 -15.44 13.40 8.50
C LEU A 233 -16.60 14.40 8.38
N LEU A 234 -17.86 13.94 8.47
CA LEU A 234 -19.03 14.81 8.46
C LEU A 234 -19.16 15.59 9.78
N LYS A 235 -18.70 15.00 10.88
CA LYS A 235 -18.67 15.64 12.21
C LYS A 235 -17.29 16.19 12.57
N HIS A 236 -16.28 15.86 11.77
CA HIS A 236 -14.87 16.19 12.05
C HIS A 236 -14.44 15.72 13.44
N GLN A 237 -14.83 14.50 13.82
CA GLN A 237 -14.70 13.98 15.18
C GLN A 237 -14.18 12.54 15.18
N ARG A 238 -13.29 12.23 16.14
CA ARG A 238 -12.91 10.84 16.41
C ARG A 238 -14.11 10.10 17.01
N THR A 239 -14.47 8.97 16.41
CA THR A 239 -15.61 8.15 16.83
C THR A 239 -15.21 6.77 17.33
N PHE A 240 -13.97 6.36 17.03
CA PHE A 240 -13.45 5.05 17.43
C PHE A 240 -11.98 5.17 17.83
N TYR A 241 -11.61 4.43 18.87
CA TYR A 241 -10.23 4.19 19.27
C TYR A 241 -10.08 2.75 19.77
N PHE A 242 -9.06 2.06 19.31
CA PHE A 242 -8.66 0.76 19.81
C PHE A 242 -7.15 0.79 20.07
N GLY A 243 -6.76 0.64 21.33
CA GLY A 243 -5.38 0.65 21.80
C GLY A 243 -4.80 -0.76 21.98
N PRO A 244 -4.02 -0.99 23.05
CA PRO A 244 -3.42 -2.30 23.30
C PRO A 244 -4.47 -3.42 23.38
N ASP A 245 -4.24 -4.50 22.63
CA ASP A 245 -5.08 -5.71 22.70
C ASP A 245 -4.48 -6.66 23.76
N PRO A 246 -5.17 -6.90 24.91
CA PRO A 246 -4.66 -7.79 25.95
C PRO A 246 -4.59 -9.24 25.51
N LYS A 247 -5.24 -9.60 24.40
CA LYS A 247 -5.19 -10.95 23.83
C LYS A 247 -4.12 -11.11 22.74
N ALA A 248 -3.48 -10.01 22.32
CA ALA A 248 -2.40 -10.08 21.32
C ALA A 248 -1.24 -10.93 21.86
N TRP A 249 -0.57 -11.64 20.96
CA TRP A 249 0.57 -12.47 21.34
C TRP A 249 1.89 -11.71 21.35
N ARG A 250 1.95 -10.54 20.71
CA ARG A 250 3.05 -9.57 20.79
C ARG A 250 2.53 -8.31 21.49
N ASN A 251 3.25 -7.85 22.49
CA ASN A 251 2.86 -6.65 23.26
C ASN A 251 3.45 -5.37 22.61
N TRP A 252 3.01 -5.07 21.38
CA TRP A 252 3.36 -3.84 20.67
C TRP A 252 2.13 -3.35 19.89
N SER A 253 1.60 -2.18 20.22
CA SER A 253 0.28 -1.71 19.76
C SER A 253 0.34 -0.72 18.61
N ALA A 254 1.42 -0.72 17.82
CA ALA A 254 1.50 0.09 16.62
C ALA A 254 0.63 -0.48 15.48
N PHE A 255 0.19 0.41 14.60
CA PHE A 255 -0.61 0.12 13.41
C PHE A 255 -0.09 0.96 12.25
N ASP A 256 1.04 0.57 11.69
CA ASP A 256 1.66 1.29 10.55
C ASP A 256 1.07 0.85 9.21
N SER A 257 0.46 -0.33 9.15
CA SER A 257 -0.26 -0.81 7.96
C SER A 257 -1.46 0.05 7.62
N SER A 258 -1.63 0.42 6.35
CA SER A 258 -2.84 1.08 5.86
C SER A 258 -4.03 0.12 5.90
N PRO A 259 -5.12 0.42 6.60
CA PRO A 259 -6.31 -0.42 6.60
C PRO A 259 -7.01 -0.41 5.25
N VAL A 260 -7.73 -1.49 4.93
CA VAL A 260 -8.45 -1.62 3.66
C VAL A 260 -9.85 -2.19 3.83
N VAL A 261 -10.76 -1.73 2.98
CA VAL A 261 -12.11 -2.26 2.85
C VAL A 261 -12.15 -3.35 1.78
N VAL A 262 -12.61 -4.52 2.17
CA VAL A 262 -12.77 -5.69 1.29
C VAL A 262 -14.11 -6.35 1.61
N GLY A 263 -14.94 -6.60 0.60
CA GLY A 263 -16.18 -7.32 0.73
C GLY A 263 -17.14 -6.77 1.80
N GLY A 264 -17.17 -5.44 1.95
CA GLY A 264 -18.01 -4.76 2.93
C GLY A 264 -17.43 -4.63 4.34
N TYR A 265 -16.21 -5.14 4.60
CA TYR A 265 -15.52 -5.09 5.91
C TYR A 265 -14.21 -4.30 5.83
N LEU A 266 -13.82 -3.69 6.94
CA LEU A 266 -12.50 -3.10 7.11
C LEU A 266 -11.54 -4.14 7.69
N PHE A 267 -10.39 -4.34 7.03
CA PHE A 267 -9.29 -5.15 7.52
C PHE A 267 -8.15 -4.26 7.98
N TRP A 268 -7.62 -4.54 9.17
CA TRP A 268 -6.54 -3.76 9.75
C TRP A 268 -5.46 -4.66 10.33
N PRO A 269 -4.32 -4.80 9.66
CA PRO A 269 -3.14 -5.46 10.21
C PRO A 269 -2.54 -4.64 11.35
N GLY A 270 -2.05 -5.31 12.40
CA GLY A 270 -1.41 -4.66 13.53
C GLY A 270 -0.04 -5.27 13.83
N GLU A 271 0.90 -4.44 14.29
CA GLU A 271 2.22 -4.89 14.70
C GLU A 271 2.20 -5.74 15.99
N ASN A 272 1.04 -5.99 16.54
CA ASN A 272 0.84 -6.95 17.62
C ASN A 272 0.62 -8.39 17.12
N GLY A 273 0.89 -8.67 15.85
CA GLY A 273 0.74 -10.00 15.24
C GLY A 273 -0.72 -10.40 15.03
N THR A 274 -1.57 -9.42 14.76
CA THR A 274 -3.02 -9.63 14.68
C THR A 274 -3.59 -8.96 13.44
N LEU A 275 -4.40 -9.70 12.67
CA LEU A 275 -5.24 -9.15 11.61
C LEU A 275 -6.66 -9.00 12.15
N TYR A 276 -7.16 -7.78 12.14
CA TYR A 276 -8.50 -7.43 12.61
C TYR A 276 -9.45 -7.27 11.44
N LYS A 277 -10.72 -7.71 11.61
CA LYS A 277 -11.83 -7.52 10.69
C LYS A 277 -12.96 -6.78 11.39
N TYR A 278 -13.40 -5.65 10.82
CA TYR A 278 -14.45 -4.81 11.37
C TYR A 278 -15.62 -4.69 10.41
N GLU A 279 -16.83 -4.77 10.94
CA GLU A 279 -18.00 -4.20 10.30
C GLU A 279 -17.96 -2.69 10.46
N ARG A 280 -18.35 -1.95 9.41
CA ARG A 280 -18.25 -0.49 9.36
C ARG A 280 -19.57 0.16 8.96
N ARG A 281 -19.82 1.35 9.51
CA ARG A 281 -20.90 2.28 9.18
C ARG A 281 -20.37 3.70 9.29
N GLN A 282 -21.17 4.70 8.91
CA GLN A 282 -20.80 6.09 9.13
C GLN A 282 -20.53 6.36 10.61
N GLY A 283 -19.28 6.73 10.93
CA GLY A 283 -18.84 7.04 12.29
C GLY A 283 -18.80 5.86 13.26
N GLU A 284 -18.87 4.60 12.78
CA GLU A 284 -18.91 3.42 13.65
C GLU A 284 -18.06 2.28 13.10
N LEU A 285 -17.31 1.61 13.99
CA LEU A 285 -16.61 0.36 13.73
C LEU A 285 -16.97 -0.67 14.80
N ARG A 286 -17.29 -1.90 14.37
CA ARG A 286 -17.53 -3.04 15.25
C ARG A 286 -16.64 -4.20 14.85
N ARG A 287 -15.75 -4.63 15.75
CA ARG A 287 -14.90 -5.79 15.50
C ARG A 287 -15.75 -7.05 15.37
N VAL A 288 -15.56 -7.81 14.30
CA VAL A 288 -16.33 -9.04 14.01
C VAL A 288 -15.49 -10.29 13.97
N SER A 289 -14.20 -10.18 13.62
CA SER A 289 -13.29 -11.31 13.62
C SER A 289 -11.85 -10.85 13.84
N VAL A 290 -11.03 -11.77 14.34
CA VAL A 290 -9.61 -11.54 14.61
C VAL A 290 -8.83 -12.81 14.27
N MET A 291 -7.70 -12.67 13.57
CA MET A 291 -6.71 -13.73 13.42
C MET A 291 -5.43 -13.34 14.18
N ARG A 292 -4.93 -14.22 15.06
CA ARG A 292 -3.61 -14.12 15.70
C ARG A 292 -2.76 -15.27 15.24
N TYR A 293 -1.46 -15.03 15.02
CA TYR A 293 -0.59 -16.08 14.54
C TYR A 293 0.81 -16.00 15.15
N ARG A 294 1.53 -17.12 15.06
CA ARG A 294 2.96 -17.26 15.38
C ARG A 294 3.61 -18.09 14.29
N VAL A 295 4.83 -17.76 13.96
CA VAL A 295 5.65 -18.54 13.05
C VAL A 295 6.82 -19.13 13.84
N ARG A 296 6.98 -20.46 13.81
CA ARG A 296 8.04 -21.16 14.55
C ARG A 296 8.12 -20.75 16.04
N GLY A 297 6.96 -20.49 16.65
CA GLY A 297 6.85 -20.11 18.06
C GLY A 297 7.00 -18.61 18.36
N VAL A 298 7.40 -17.79 17.38
CA VAL A 298 7.56 -16.34 17.53
C VAL A 298 6.29 -15.63 17.05
N ALA A 299 5.82 -14.63 17.82
CA ALA A 299 4.73 -13.75 17.42
C ALA A 299 5.32 -12.51 16.74
N PRO A 300 5.22 -12.38 15.40
CA PRO A 300 5.76 -11.25 14.68
C PRO A 300 4.82 -10.04 14.71
N GLY A 301 5.24 -8.90 14.15
CA GLY A 301 4.41 -7.73 13.88
C GLY A 301 4.13 -7.58 12.41
N ILE A 302 2.91 -7.16 12.03
CA ILE A 302 2.57 -6.88 10.64
C ILE A 302 2.76 -5.39 10.41
N GLU A 303 3.86 -5.00 9.74
CA GLU A 303 4.17 -3.61 9.39
C GLU A 303 3.76 -3.29 7.95
N SER A 304 3.87 -4.23 7.03
CA SER A 304 3.43 -4.07 5.65
C SER A 304 1.90 -3.92 5.52
N CYS A 305 1.45 -3.23 4.46
CA CYS A 305 0.02 -3.11 4.18
C CYS A 305 -0.52 -4.41 3.57
N LEU A 306 -1.80 -4.70 3.84
CA LEU A 306 -2.48 -5.82 3.21
C LEU A 306 -2.66 -5.58 1.70
N CYS A 307 -2.14 -6.49 0.89
CA CYS A 307 -2.41 -6.58 -0.55
C CYS A 307 -3.50 -7.63 -0.76
N VAL A 308 -4.46 -7.38 -1.64
CA VAL A 308 -5.63 -8.27 -1.77
C VAL A 308 -5.91 -8.61 -3.23
N TYR A 309 -6.11 -9.89 -3.48
CA TYR A 309 -6.64 -10.43 -4.72
C TYR A 309 -7.86 -11.30 -4.42
N ARG A 310 -9.02 -10.87 -4.84
CA ARG A 310 -10.32 -11.49 -4.50
C ARG A 310 -10.49 -11.61 -2.96
N ASN A 311 -10.61 -12.83 -2.45
CA ASN A 311 -10.69 -13.12 -1.02
C ASN A 311 -9.36 -13.50 -0.36
N TYR A 312 -8.24 -13.46 -1.09
CA TYR A 312 -6.91 -13.67 -0.51
C TYR A 312 -6.24 -12.35 -0.18
N GLY A 313 -5.75 -12.24 1.05
CA GLY A 313 -4.93 -11.14 1.53
C GLY A 313 -3.48 -11.59 1.74
N TYR A 314 -2.52 -10.81 1.26
CA TYR A 314 -1.08 -11.06 1.39
C TYR A 314 -0.42 -9.97 2.20
N PHE A 315 0.48 -10.34 3.08
CA PHE A 315 1.30 -9.39 3.85
C PHE A 315 2.65 -9.99 4.22
N GLY A 316 3.63 -9.13 4.43
CA GLY A 316 4.90 -9.44 5.08
C GLY A 316 4.86 -9.06 6.56
N ASP A 317 5.72 -9.67 7.36
CA ASP A 317 5.89 -9.31 8.77
C ASP A 317 7.37 -9.06 9.12
N ASN A 318 7.60 -8.50 10.29
CA ASN A 318 8.93 -8.11 10.76
C ASN A 318 9.85 -9.28 11.17
N HIS A 319 9.48 -10.50 10.77
CA HIS A 319 10.31 -11.71 10.87
C HIS A 319 10.53 -12.37 9.51
N GLY A 320 10.16 -11.68 8.41
CA GLY A 320 10.36 -12.16 7.05
C GLY A 320 9.34 -13.19 6.60
N ASN A 321 8.21 -13.29 7.26
CA ASN A 321 7.19 -14.23 6.85
C ASN A 321 6.24 -13.55 5.86
N ILE A 322 6.11 -14.09 4.67
CA ILE A 322 5.06 -13.70 3.73
C ILE A 322 3.90 -14.67 3.91
N ILE A 323 2.74 -14.13 4.24
CA ILE A 323 1.55 -14.93 4.57
C ILE A 323 0.41 -14.58 3.64
N CYS A 324 -0.27 -15.59 3.12
CA CYS A 324 -1.57 -15.49 2.48
C CYS A 324 -2.66 -15.91 3.47
N VAL A 325 -3.69 -15.08 3.59
CA VAL A 325 -4.88 -15.34 4.41
C VAL A 325 -6.13 -15.30 3.55
N ASN A 326 -7.01 -16.29 3.72
CA ASN A 326 -8.36 -16.20 3.17
C ASN A 326 -9.19 -15.23 4.04
N LEU A 327 -9.48 -14.05 3.53
CA LEU A 327 -10.19 -12.98 4.25
C LEU A 327 -11.66 -13.31 4.55
N ASN A 328 -12.23 -14.31 3.84
CA ASN A 328 -13.57 -14.80 4.11
C ASN A 328 -13.62 -15.57 5.44
N THR A 329 -12.65 -16.46 5.65
CA THR A 329 -12.56 -17.34 6.83
C THR A 329 -11.56 -16.86 7.88
N MET A 330 -10.73 -15.87 7.56
CA MET A 330 -9.60 -15.39 8.38
C MET A 330 -8.55 -16.48 8.66
N ARG A 331 -8.40 -17.47 7.77
CA ARG A 331 -7.44 -18.57 7.94
C ARG A 331 -6.25 -18.40 7.01
N PRO A 332 -5.03 -18.70 7.48
CA PRO A 332 -3.86 -18.78 6.61
C PRO A 332 -4.06 -19.84 5.51
N VAL A 333 -3.61 -19.53 4.30
CA VAL A 333 -3.65 -20.40 3.11
C VAL A 333 -2.26 -20.97 2.81
N TRP A 334 -1.25 -20.13 2.84
CA TRP A 334 0.15 -20.51 2.67
C TRP A 334 1.08 -19.53 3.40
N TYR A 335 2.33 -19.92 3.55
CA TYR A 335 3.41 -19.19 4.17
C TYR A 335 4.68 -19.37 3.34
N TYR A 336 5.48 -18.33 3.21
CA TYR A 336 6.80 -18.33 2.60
C TYR A 336 7.79 -17.62 3.53
N ASP A 337 8.97 -18.22 3.73
CA ASP A 337 10.07 -17.63 4.51
C ASP A 337 10.93 -16.75 3.59
N ASN A 338 10.86 -15.43 3.76
CA ASN A 338 11.63 -14.45 3.01
C ASN A 338 12.88 -13.99 3.78
N HIS A 339 13.31 -14.77 4.76
CA HIS A 339 14.56 -14.71 5.50
C HIS A 339 14.68 -13.58 6.52
N ASP A 340 14.28 -12.35 6.23
CA ASP A 340 14.48 -11.19 7.10
C ASP A 340 13.26 -10.25 7.05
N ASP A 341 13.24 -9.23 7.88
CA ASP A 341 12.18 -8.26 8.00
C ASP A 341 11.61 -7.82 6.64
N SER A 342 10.29 -7.70 6.54
CA SER A 342 9.58 -7.43 5.28
C SER A 342 8.52 -6.33 5.46
N ASP A 343 8.98 -5.10 5.74
CA ASP A 343 8.14 -3.90 5.85
C ASP A 343 7.59 -3.44 4.51
N GLY A 344 8.35 -3.66 3.44
CA GLY A 344 7.90 -3.37 2.08
C GLY A 344 6.61 -4.08 1.74
N THR A 345 5.58 -3.32 1.35
CA THR A 345 4.26 -3.89 1.06
C THR A 345 4.32 -4.81 -0.16
N VAL A 346 3.68 -5.97 -0.04
CA VAL A 346 3.49 -6.93 -1.14
C VAL A 346 2.66 -6.30 -2.25
N VAL A 347 3.05 -6.51 -3.51
CA VAL A 347 2.31 -6.07 -4.70
C VAL A 347 1.83 -7.29 -5.48
N CYS A 348 0.60 -7.27 -5.98
CA CYS A 348 0.01 -8.35 -6.74
C CYS A 348 -0.31 -7.93 -8.17
N CYS A 349 -0.18 -8.86 -9.12
CA CYS A 349 -0.80 -8.77 -10.44
C CYS A 349 -1.44 -10.11 -10.81
N GLU A 350 -2.33 -10.08 -11.79
CA GLU A 350 -2.89 -11.27 -12.40
C GLU A 350 -2.24 -11.49 -13.76
N GLU A 351 -1.73 -12.69 -14.02
CA GLU A 351 -1.23 -13.14 -15.30
C GLU A 351 -1.99 -14.42 -15.67
N ASP A 352 -2.77 -14.41 -16.76
CA ASP A 352 -3.57 -15.54 -17.24
C ASP A 352 -4.48 -16.19 -16.17
N GLY A 353 -5.10 -15.37 -15.33
CA GLY A 353 -6.01 -15.82 -14.26
C GLY A 353 -5.32 -16.32 -13.00
N VAL A 354 -4.00 -16.22 -12.92
CA VAL A 354 -3.19 -16.57 -11.74
C VAL A 354 -2.65 -15.31 -11.08
N PRO A 355 -2.89 -15.09 -9.79
CA PRO A 355 -2.25 -13.98 -9.06
C PRO A 355 -0.78 -14.29 -8.81
N TYR A 356 0.08 -13.31 -9.04
CA TYR A 356 1.49 -13.35 -8.66
C TYR A 356 1.78 -12.20 -7.71
N VAL A 357 2.57 -12.46 -6.67
CA VAL A 357 2.95 -11.49 -5.67
C VAL A 357 4.45 -11.22 -5.69
N TYR A 358 4.82 -9.96 -5.51
CA TYR A 358 6.19 -9.48 -5.51
C TYR A 358 6.48 -8.79 -4.19
N THR A 359 7.61 -9.14 -3.56
CA THR A 359 8.10 -8.50 -2.34
C THR A 359 9.59 -8.75 -2.17
N ALA A 360 10.21 -8.05 -1.24
CA ALA A 360 11.58 -8.33 -0.81
C ALA A 360 11.72 -8.11 0.70
N CYS A 361 12.83 -8.61 1.26
CA CYS A 361 13.17 -8.36 2.66
C CYS A 361 14.16 -7.21 2.80
N GLU A 362 14.33 -6.81 4.04
CA GLU A 362 15.38 -5.94 4.52
C GLU A 362 16.66 -6.73 4.83
N VAL A 363 17.69 -6.03 5.33
CA VAL A 363 18.86 -6.58 5.97
C VAL A 363 18.92 -5.98 7.38
N ASP A 364 18.19 -6.58 8.31
CA ASP A 364 18.10 -6.20 9.72
C ASP A 364 18.79 -7.24 10.62
N ARG A 365 18.38 -8.51 10.55
CA ARG A 365 18.82 -9.58 11.45
C ARG A 365 19.98 -10.39 10.90
N GLN A 366 20.28 -10.27 9.63
CA GLN A 366 21.40 -10.97 8.99
C GLN A 366 22.77 -10.47 9.46
N GLY A 367 22.84 -9.30 10.12
CA GLY A 367 24.06 -8.65 10.56
C GLY A 367 24.44 -7.46 9.66
N GLU A 368 25.73 -7.03 9.72
CA GLU A 368 26.20 -5.86 8.99
C GLU A 368 26.17 -6.06 7.46
N GLU A 369 26.41 -7.26 6.99
CA GLU A 369 26.34 -7.64 5.59
C GLU A 369 25.25 -8.71 5.41
N GLY A 370 24.37 -8.51 4.44
CA GLY A 370 23.29 -9.42 4.18
C GLY A 370 22.76 -9.36 2.75
N ILE A 371 21.70 -10.08 2.52
CA ILE A 371 21.05 -10.24 1.22
C ILE A 371 19.60 -9.79 1.32
N CYS A 372 19.22 -8.84 0.48
CA CYS A 372 17.83 -8.56 0.19
C CYS A 372 17.32 -9.60 -0.81
N TYR A 373 16.40 -10.44 -0.39
CA TYR A 373 15.79 -11.48 -1.23
C TYR A 373 14.53 -10.91 -1.89
N PHE A 374 14.64 -10.56 -3.17
CA PHE A 374 13.49 -10.10 -3.94
C PHE A 374 12.87 -11.30 -4.68
N VAL A 375 11.56 -11.55 -4.44
CA VAL A 375 10.87 -12.75 -4.91
C VAL A 375 9.62 -12.43 -5.69
N LYS A 376 9.30 -13.30 -6.67
CA LYS A 376 7.98 -13.47 -7.27
C LYS A 376 7.43 -14.82 -6.81
N LEU A 377 6.24 -14.81 -6.19
CA LEU A 377 5.56 -16.01 -5.71
C LEU A 377 4.23 -16.19 -6.45
N ASN A 378 3.83 -17.45 -6.65
CA ASN A 378 2.47 -17.77 -7.06
C ASN A 378 1.50 -17.44 -5.90
N GLY A 379 0.56 -16.54 -6.10
CA GLY A 379 -0.35 -16.07 -5.07
C GLY A 379 -1.35 -17.13 -4.58
N LEU A 380 -1.61 -18.19 -5.38
CA LEU A 380 -2.54 -19.25 -4.97
C LEU A 380 -1.93 -20.21 -3.94
N ASN A 381 -0.62 -20.46 -4.00
CA ASN A 381 0.01 -21.53 -3.23
C ASN A 381 1.35 -21.17 -2.59
N GLY A 382 1.86 -19.95 -2.79
CA GLY A 382 3.13 -19.47 -2.22
C GLY A 382 4.39 -20.07 -2.85
N THR A 383 4.29 -20.80 -3.95
CA THR A 383 5.48 -21.35 -4.62
C THR A 383 6.29 -20.24 -5.27
N ARG A 384 7.62 -20.29 -5.07
CA ARG A 384 8.55 -19.33 -5.66
C ARG A 384 8.66 -19.55 -7.18
N VAL A 385 8.40 -18.48 -7.94
CA VAL A 385 8.60 -18.44 -9.39
C VAL A 385 10.06 -18.12 -9.69
N TRP A 386 10.57 -17.04 -9.09
CA TRP A 386 11.98 -16.68 -9.12
C TRP A 386 12.38 -15.89 -7.85
N GLU A 387 13.68 -15.82 -7.63
CA GLU A 387 14.31 -15.06 -6.56
C GLU A 387 15.53 -14.33 -7.09
N ARG A 388 15.70 -13.07 -6.71
CA ARG A 388 16.92 -12.30 -6.94
C ARG A 388 17.55 -11.94 -5.59
N GLN A 389 18.80 -12.31 -5.43
CA GLN A 389 19.62 -11.99 -4.27
C GLN A 389 20.40 -10.71 -4.56
N ILE A 390 20.24 -9.72 -3.69
CA ILE A 390 20.84 -8.40 -3.85
C ILE A 390 21.63 -8.10 -2.57
N PRO A 391 22.99 -8.00 -2.62
CA PRO A 391 23.79 -7.66 -1.45
C PRO A 391 23.41 -6.28 -0.90
N CYS A 392 23.17 -6.18 0.40
CA CYS A 392 22.88 -4.94 1.11
C CYS A 392 23.61 -4.94 2.45
N LYS A 393 23.70 -3.78 3.11
CA LYS A 393 24.33 -3.66 4.42
C LYS A 393 23.40 -3.02 5.43
N ARG A 394 23.55 -3.42 6.67
CA ARG A 394 23.08 -2.68 7.84
C ARG A 394 24.23 -1.83 8.36
N VAL A 395 23.99 -0.54 8.57
CA VAL A 395 25.01 0.40 9.02
C VAL A 395 24.55 1.20 10.23
N GLU A 396 25.48 1.59 11.08
CA GLU A 396 25.21 2.50 12.19
C GLU A 396 25.45 3.95 11.77
N LEU A 397 24.42 4.79 11.80
CA LEU A 397 24.50 6.22 11.53
C LEU A 397 24.10 7.00 12.79
N THR A 398 25.02 7.77 13.35
CA THR A 398 24.78 8.65 14.50
C THR A 398 24.08 7.95 15.68
N GLY A 399 24.47 6.69 15.96
CA GLY A 399 23.91 5.87 17.05
C GLY A 399 22.52 5.30 16.77
N LYS A 400 22.11 5.23 15.50
CA LYS A 400 20.93 4.55 15.03
C LYS A 400 21.29 3.57 13.93
N SER A 401 20.66 2.40 13.96
CA SER A 401 20.75 1.45 12.87
C SER A 401 19.98 1.97 11.66
N LEU A 402 20.58 1.81 10.48
CA LEU A 402 19.96 1.97 9.19
C LEU A 402 20.07 0.63 8.46
N ASP A 403 18.95 -0.07 8.37
CA ASP A 403 18.91 -1.39 7.79
C ASP A 403 18.95 -1.29 6.27
N GLY A 404 19.50 -2.30 5.63
CA GLY A 404 19.56 -2.41 4.17
C GLY A 404 18.32 -3.05 3.58
N GLY A 405 18.30 -3.23 2.25
CA GLY A 405 17.23 -3.95 1.57
C GLY A 405 16.06 -3.07 1.16
N MET A 406 14.83 -3.59 1.23
CA MET A 406 13.65 -2.96 0.65
C MET A 406 12.64 -2.51 1.70
N TYR A 407 12.55 -1.20 1.92
CA TYR A 407 11.46 -0.54 2.64
C TYR A 407 10.34 -0.08 1.70
N SER A 408 10.69 0.20 0.45
CA SER A 408 9.76 0.68 -0.56
C SER A 408 8.79 -0.43 -0.99
N THR A 409 7.64 -0.03 -1.53
CA THR A 409 6.75 -0.95 -2.24
C THR A 409 7.15 -1.02 -3.69
N PRO A 410 7.29 -2.21 -4.31
CA PRO A 410 7.60 -2.34 -5.72
C PRO A 410 6.55 -1.65 -6.61
N LEU A 411 6.99 -1.14 -7.77
CA LEU A 411 6.12 -0.65 -8.83
C LEU A 411 6.13 -1.65 -9.98
N LEU A 412 5.00 -2.27 -10.27
CA LEU A 412 4.83 -3.02 -11.51
C LEU A 412 4.74 -2.06 -12.68
N GLY A 413 5.49 -2.34 -13.73
CA GLY A 413 5.57 -1.46 -14.89
C GLY A 413 4.26 -1.37 -15.64
N LEU A 414 4.02 -0.20 -16.23
CA LEU A 414 2.86 0.13 -17.03
C LEU A 414 3.31 0.53 -18.45
N GLY A 415 2.37 0.64 -19.36
CA GLY A 415 2.62 1.13 -20.70
C GLY A 415 3.61 0.25 -21.46
N ASP A 416 4.74 0.81 -21.89
CA ASP A 416 5.80 0.13 -22.63
C ASP A 416 6.77 -0.69 -21.74
N CYS A 417 6.49 -0.81 -20.43
CA CYS A 417 7.32 -1.48 -19.43
C CYS A 417 6.57 -2.56 -18.63
N THR A 418 5.51 -3.14 -19.15
CA THR A 418 4.70 -4.18 -18.45
C THR A 418 5.48 -5.45 -18.11
N ASP A 419 6.64 -5.65 -18.76
CA ASP A 419 7.58 -6.74 -18.48
C ASP A 419 8.59 -6.43 -17.37
N LEU A 420 8.47 -5.26 -16.68
CA LEU A 420 9.39 -4.81 -15.66
C LEU A 420 8.71 -4.62 -14.30
N VAL A 421 9.49 -4.81 -13.24
CA VAL A 421 9.17 -4.36 -11.87
C VAL A 421 10.30 -3.45 -11.38
N PHE A 422 9.93 -2.34 -10.75
CA PHE A 422 10.86 -1.33 -10.24
C PHE A 422 10.84 -1.31 -8.73
N VAL A 423 12.02 -1.18 -8.12
CA VAL A 423 12.17 -1.14 -6.66
C VAL A 423 13.25 -0.15 -6.25
N ASN A 424 12.98 0.67 -5.24
CA ASN A 424 14.00 1.43 -4.53
C ASN A 424 14.61 0.56 -3.43
N LEU A 425 15.93 0.56 -3.33
CA LEU A 425 16.69 -0.27 -2.40
C LEU A 425 17.68 0.57 -1.59
N CYS A 426 17.84 0.18 -0.32
CA CYS A 426 18.92 0.64 0.55
C CYS A 426 20.08 -0.34 0.44
N ARG A 427 21.12 0.03 -0.32
CA ARG A 427 22.34 -0.77 -0.48
C ARG A 427 23.35 -0.48 0.66
N ASN A 428 23.28 0.73 1.24
CA ASN A 428 24.06 1.19 2.39
C ASN A 428 25.56 0.92 2.28
N GLY A 429 26.12 1.11 1.07
CA GLY A 429 27.53 0.92 0.77
C GLY A 429 27.92 -0.46 0.24
N ALA A 430 26.99 -1.40 0.09
CA ALA A 430 27.24 -2.63 -0.65
C ALA A 430 27.60 -2.29 -2.09
N ASP A 431 28.67 -2.88 -2.60
CA ASP A 431 29.25 -2.58 -3.92
C ASP A 431 29.49 -1.07 -4.17
N HIS A 432 29.79 -0.30 -3.10
CA HIS A 432 29.96 1.17 -3.11
C HIS A 432 28.71 1.96 -3.51
N VAL A 433 27.52 1.40 -3.38
CA VAL A 433 26.23 2.03 -3.68
C VAL A 433 25.45 2.27 -2.39
N MET A 434 24.91 3.49 -2.19
CA MET A 434 24.12 3.83 -1.01
C MET A 434 22.65 3.50 -1.19
N GLY A 435 22.04 3.95 -2.27
CA GLY A 435 20.67 3.65 -2.66
C GLY A 435 20.58 3.39 -4.17
N GLN A 436 19.48 2.76 -4.59
CA GLN A 436 19.36 2.34 -5.98
C GLN A 436 17.91 2.16 -6.40
N LEU A 437 17.53 2.72 -7.57
CA LEU A 437 16.35 2.25 -8.28
C LEU A 437 16.79 1.11 -9.21
N MET A 438 16.18 -0.05 -9.05
CA MET A 438 16.48 -1.22 -9.87
C MET A 438 15.25 -1.59 -10.68
N ALA A 439 15.44 -1.91 -11.96
CA ALA A 439 14.43 -2.48 -12.84
C ALA A 439 14.76 -3.94 -13.12
N LEU A 440 13.80 -4.83 -12.85
CA LEU A 440 13.95 -6.27 -13.03
C LEU A 440 12.86 -6.79 -13.98
N SER A 441 13.17 -7.84 -14.72
CA SER A 441 12.22 -8.57 -15.54
C SER A 441 11.17 -9.27 -14.66
N THR A 442 9.89 -9.12 -14.96
CA THR A 442 8.81 -9.82 -14.25
C THR A 442 8.82 -11.33 -14.53
N ALA A 443 9.42 -11.76 -15.66
CA ALA A 443 9.45 -13.15 -16.07
C ALA A 443 10.44 -14.00 -15.25
N ASP A 444 11.64 -13.46 -14.98
CA ASP A 444 12.77 -14.24 -14.42
C ASP A 444 13.60 -13.51 -13.36
N GLY A 445 13.23 -12.27 -12.97
CA GLY A 445 13.96 -11.46 -12.01
C GLY A 445 15.32 -10.96 -12.53
N THR A 446 15.63 -11.05 -13.83
CA THR A 446 16.87 -10.51 -14.39
C THR A 446 16.91 -9.00 -14.29
N ILE A 447 17.99 -8.46 -13.72
CA ILE A 447 18.20 -7.02 -13.62
C ILE A 447 18.44 -6.46 -15.02
N ARG A 448 17.58 -5.54 -15.46
CA ARG A 448 17.70 -4.84 -16.74
C ARG A 448 18.65 -3.65 -16.64
N TYR A 449 18.50 -2.87 -15.59
CA TYR A 449 19.38 -1.76 -15.26
C TYR A 449 19.21 -1.35 -13.79
N ALA A 450 20.10 -0.47 -13.34
CA ALA A 450 20.00 0.15 -12.03
C ALA A 450 20.46 1.63 -12.10
N VAL A 451 19.77 2.50 -11.36
CA VAL A 451 20.11 3.92 -11.21
C VAL A 451 20.60 4.14 -9.78
N ASN A 452 21.88 4.46 -9.63
CA ASN A 452 22.52 4.62 -8.31
C ASN A 452 22.21 5.98 -7.69
N TYR A 453 22.01 6.00 -6.39
CA TYR A 453 21.82 7.19 -5.56
C TYR A 453 23.01 7.39 -4.62
N LYS A 454 23.20 8.63 -4.18
CA LYS A 454 24.23 8.99 -3.19
C LYS A 454 23.81 8.72 -1.75
N GLU A 455 22.50 8.55 -1.52
CA GLU A 455 21.88 8.25 -0.23
C GLU A 455 20.88 7.10 -0.38
N PHE A 456 20.44 6.53 0.72
CA PHE A 456 19.43 5.47 0.72
C PHE A 456 18.06 5.95 0.20
N ALA A 457 17.18 5.01 -0.13
CA ALA A 457 15.84 5.31 -0.65
C ALA A 457 14.78 4.36 -0.07
N TRP A 458 13.90 4.90 0.76
CA TRP A 458 12.73 4.21 1.33
C TRP A 458 11.44 4.49 0.57
N SER A 459 11.38 5.63 -0.08
CA SER A 459 10.21 6.10 -0.82
C SER A 459 9.82 5.13 -1.93
N SER A 460 8.55 4.74 -2.00
CA SER A 460 8.05 3.87 -3.07
C SER A 460 7.97 4.61 -4.40
N PRO A 461 8.48 4.06 -5.50
CA PRO A 461 8.40 4.71 -6.81
C PRO A 461 6.97 4.71 -7.35
N ILE A 462 6.61 5.72 -8.16
CA ILE A 462 5.29 5.84 -8.78
C ILE A 462 5.38 6.07 -10.29
N PRO A 463 4.33 5.69 -11.07
CA PRO A 463 4.33 5.81 -12.51
C PRO A 463 3.79 7.15 -13.01
N PHE A 464 4.35 7.61 -14.12
CA PHE A 464 3.78 8.60 -15.03
C PHE A 464 3.81 8.04 -16.45
N LEU A 465 2.73 8.23 -17.21
CA LEU A 465 2.66 7.84 -18.61
C LEU A 465 2.53 9.08 -19.50
N ASN A 466 3.18 9.08 -20.65
CA ASN A 466 2.94 10.08 -21.67
C ASN A 466 1.87 9.63 -22.67
N GLU A 467 1.55 10.46 -23.67
CA GLU A 467 0.57 10.19 -24.73
C GLU A 467 0.94 9.00 -25.62
N ASN A 468 2.22 8.61 -25.66
CA ASN A 468 2.73 7.44 -26.39
C ASN A 468 2.75 6.18 -25.52
N ASN A 469 2.19 6.25 -24.31
CA ASN A 469 2.17 5.17 -23.34
C ASN A 469 3.58 4.76 -22.85
N GLU A 470 4.57 5.66 -22.96
CA GLU A 470 5.91 5.46 -22.40
C GLU A 470 5.88 5.72 -20.89
N LEU A 471 6.52 4.81 -20.11
CA LEU A 471 6.59 4.91 -18.66
C LEU A 471 7.75 5.79 -18.22
N PHE A 472 7.47 6.70 -17.30
CA PHE A 472 8.42 7.42 -16.48
C PHE A 472 8.19 7.09 -15.01
N VAL A 473 9.25 6.72 -14.30
CA VAL A 473 9.20 6.35 -12.88
C VAL A 473 9.69 7.54 -12.06
N LEU A 474 8.82 8.09 -11.20
CA LEU A 474 9.22 9.10 -10.24
C LEU A 474 9.75 8.40 -8.98
N ALA A 475 10.99 8.73 -8.61
CA ALA A 475 11.68 8.15 -7.46
C ALA A 475 12.31 9.25 -6.59
N CYS A 476 12.18 9.10 -5.27
CA CYS A 476 12.73 10.01 -4.27
C CYS A 476 13.78 9.31 -3.42
N ASP A 477 14.74 10.09 -2.85
CA ASP A 477 15.80 9.57 -1.98
C ASP A 477 15.98 10.41 -0.70
N ALA A 478 16.83 9.91 0.20
CA ALA A 478 17.15 10.55 1.47
C ALA A 478 17.95 11.84 1.36
N ALA A 479 18.64 12.09 0.23
CA ALA A 479 19.30 13.37 -0.03
C ALA A 479 18.31 14.48 -0.41
N GLY A 480 17.04 14.16 -0.61
CA GLY A 480 16.00 15.10 -1.03
C GLY A 480 15.87 15.25 -2.54
N ASN A 481 16.38 14.32 -3.31
CA ASN A 481 16.18 14.32 -4.75
C ASN A 481 14.84 13.71 -5.12
N VAL A 482 14.19 14.34 -6.08
CA VAL A 482 13.02 13.86 -6.80
C VAL A 482 13.43 13.70 -8.26
N ARG A 483 13.42 12.48 -8.77
CA ARG A 483 13.88 12.15 -10.13
C ARG A 483 12.77 11.54 -10.94
N LEU A 484 12.76 11.86 -12.22
CA LEU A 484 11.97 11.16 -13.21
C LEU A 484 12.89 10.33 -14.10
N VAL A 485 12.66 9.03 -14.12
CA VAL A 485 13.49 8.04 -14.81
C VAL A 485 12.67 7.41 -15.92
N GLN A 486 13.17 7.43 -17.17
CA GLN A 486 12.53 6.72 -18.27
C GLN A 486 12.54 5.21 -17.99
N GLY A 487 11.37 4.60 -17.89
CA GLY A 487 11.18 3.22 -17.43
C GLY A 487 11.92 2.19 -18.24
N LYS A 488 11.96 2.33 -19.56
CA LYS A 488 12.59 1.36 -20.47
C LYS A 488 14.12 1.37 -20.44
N THR A 489 14.73 2.53 -20.14
CA THR A 489 16.17 2.73 -20.32
C THR A 489 16.94 3.01 -19.02
N GLY A 490 16.27 3.43 -17.95
CA GLY A 490 16.91 3.90 -16.73
C GLY A 490 17.52 5.30 -16.82
N LYS A 491 17.30 6.02 -17.94
CA LYS A 491 17.80 7.38 -18.10
C LYS A 491 17.04 8.34 -17.17
N VAL A 492 17.76 9.06 -16.31
CA VAL A 492 17.18 10.19 -15.57
C VAL A 492 16.94 11.32 -16.56
N VAL A 493 15.65 11.66 -16.79
CA VAL A 493 15.27 12.69 -17.78
C VAL A 493 15.23 14.08 -17.15
N CYS A 494 14.78 14.19 -15.91
CA CYS A 494 14.87 15.42 -15.11
C CYS A 494 14.90 15.10 -13.61
N GLN A 495 15.39 16.06 -12.82
CA GLN A 495 15.44 15.96 -11.37
C GLN A 495 15.43 17.34 -10.72
N THR A 496 14.96 17.37 -9.45
CA THR A 496 15.09 18.51 -8.53
C THR A 496 15.55 18.01 -7.17
N CYS A 497 16.02 18.92 -6.29
CA CYS A 497 16.47 18.56 -4.94
C CYS A 497 15.95 19.55 -3.92
N MET A 498 15.26 19.03 -2.90
CA MET A 498 14.71 19.83 -1.80
C MET A 498 15.61 19.86 -0.56
N GLY A 499 16.71 19.09 -0.58
CA GLY A 499 17.67 19.05 0.52
C GLY A 499 17.13 18.46 1.82
N SER A 500 16.06 17.66 1.76
CA SER A 500 15.46 17.02 2.92
C SER A 500 15.00 15.62 2.59
N ASN A 501 15.24 14.68 3.50
CA ASN A 501 14.99 13.26 3.33
C ASN A 501 13.52 12.95 2.99
N PHE A 502 13.31 12.29 1.85
CA PHE A 502 12.02 11.73 1.43
C PHE A 502 11.97 10.24 1.77
N GLU A 503 11.51 9.91 2.97
CA GLU A 503 11.15 8.55 3.37
C GLU A 503 9.73 8.21 2.92
N SER A 504 8.82 9.18 2.90
CA SER A 504 7.44 8.95 2.51
C SER A 504 7.28 8.76 1.00
N SER A 505 6.21 8.06 0.63
CA SER A 505 5.92 7.73 -0.76
C SER A 505 5.08 8.82 -1.42
N PRO A 506 5.33 9.16 -2.69
CA PRO A 506 4.52 10.12 -3.44
C PRO A 506 3.20 9.53 -3.93
N ILE A 507 2.28 10.41 -4.33
CA ILE A 507 1.15 10.12 -5.20
C ILE A 507 1.23 10.97 -6.46
N ALA A 508 0.55 10.54 -7.53
CA ALA A 508 0.40 11.32 -8.77
C ALA A 508 -1.06 11.67 -9.03
N VAL A 509 -1.29 12.88 -9.53
CA VAL A 509 -2.61 13.36 -10.02
C VAL A 509 -2.36 14.21 -11.27
N GLY A 510 -2.76 13.72 -12.44
CA GLY A 510 -2.45 14.39 -13.71
C GLY A 510 -0.92 14.55 -13.88
N ASN A 511 -0.46 15.74 -14.23
CA ASN A 511 0.98 16.03 -14.36
C ASN A 511 1.64 16.49 -13.06
N THR A 512 1.07 16.15 -11.91
CA THR A 512 1.61 16.56 -10.61
C THR A 512 1.94 15.36 -9.72
N ALA A 513 2.93 15.55 -8.84
CA ALA A 513 3.25 14.63 -7.75
C ALA A 513 3.14 15.35 -6.40
N VAL A 514 2.66 14.64 -5.36
CA VAL A 514 2.64 15.16 -3.99
C VAL A 514 3.38 14.19 -3.08
N VAL A 515 4.31 14.71 -2.28
CA VAL A 515 5.09 13.95 -1.31
C VAL A 515 5.47 14.81 -0.13
N GLY A 516 5.52 14.23 1.06
CA GLY A 516 6.06 14.88 2.24
C GLY A 516 7.51 14.44 2.53
N CYS A 517 8.20 15.19 3.39
CA CYS A 517 9.58 14.90 3.79
C CYS A 517 9.80 15.01 5.30
N ARG A 518 10.90 14.48 5.79
CA ARG A 518 11.33 14.55 7.20
C ARG A 518 11.59 15.98 7.69
N GLY A 519 11.85 16.91 6.75
CA GLY A 519 12.09 18.33 7.06
C GLY A 519 10.86 19.13 7.50
N GLY A 520 9.70 18.49 7.63
CA GLY A 520 8.47 19.17 8.07
C GLY A 520 7.70 19.81 6.94
N LYS A 521 7.94 19.41 5.70
CA LYS A 521 7.26 19.97 4.53
C LYS A 521 6.57 18.91 3.69
N ILE A 522 5.51 19.34 3.00
CA ILE A 522 4.79 18.61 1.98
C ILE A 522 4.88 19.44 0.72
N TYR A 523 5.27 18.82 -0.38
CA TYR A 523 5.46 19.48 -1.67
C TYR A 523 4.46 18.95 -2.68
N LYS A 524 3.92 19.86 -3.50
CA LYS A 524 3.31 19.52 -4.79
C LYS A 524 4.26 19.96 -5.89
N PHE A 525 4.64 19.01 -6.72
CA PHE A 525 5.46 19.23 -7.90
C PHE A 525 4.58 19.21 -9.16
N VAL A 526 4.95 20.04 -10.14
CA VAL A 526 4.43 19.98 -11.52
C VAL A 526 5.55 19.42 -12.39
N ILE A 527 5.22 18.44 -13.21
CA ILE A 527 6.11 17.79 -14.17
C ILE A 527 5.75 18.30 -15.57
N LYS A 528 6.76 18.88 -16.27
CA LYS A 528 6.59 19.49 -17.60
C LYS A 528 7.59 18.91 -18.60
#